data_07bc548bd11646d161f717bf990e1403
#
_entry.id   07bc548bd11646d161f717bf990e1403
#
_cell.length_a   1.000
_cell.length_b   1.000
_cell.length_c   1.000
_cell.angle_alpha   90.00
_cell.angle_beta   90.00
_cell.angle_gamma   90.00
#
_symmetry.space_group_name_H-M   'P 1'
#
loop_
_entity.id
_entity.type
_entity.pdbx_description
1 polymer ?
#
loop_
_entity_poly.entity_id
_entity_poly.type
_entity_poly.pdbx_seq_one_letter_code
_entity_poly.pdbx_strand_id
1 'polypeptide(L)'
;MKKNLLYIICLMSFQMYSQTDNSTKKFTFKKLNNAIRLNYTLVDMPSDKVTYDLESKMSLIGLNYNIPITNWLYTGAGMHTAITGDQGGLFTLGVHLGINKKLYENLYFDANIHFGGGGGYRSLVNGGGILYPNIGLQYKKNNYSFGVQYGQVNFFTGIIKNDNISFFIEIPSVLKFKSYSEAQKKFTINESLKEKSLKQPAVKSVQQVTFDFLYPVGNSRKDATQDYAPVDNTLSLLGFEYQRYLSENTFVYVHTDAMYKGLVAGFMDLFFGVGTNFISSKKINLFGKFGIGAAGGRIYPENGLTMYPSVGADFKVTNSFGLSAHGGYHRSIGGTFEAYTAG
;
A
#
# COMPACT_ATOMS: atom_id res chain seq x y z
N MET A 1 -5.77 33.85 1.71
CA MET A 1 -5.91 32.49 1.13
C MET A 1 -5.86 31.33 2.15
N LYS A 2 -5.35 31.47 3.37
CA LYS A 2 -5.26 30.38 4.37
C LYS A 2 -6.58 30.02 5.07
N LYS A 3 -7.57 30.88 5.11
CA LYS A 3 -8.86 30.61 5.77
C LYS A 3 -9.84 29.76 4.93
N ASN A 4 -9.72 29.77 3.62
CA ASN A 4 -10.68 29.06 2.74
C ASN A 4 -10.39 27.57 2.62
N LEU A 5 -9.15 27.12 2.88
CA LEU A 5 -8.79 25.71 2.84
C LEU A 5 -9.38 24.94 4.05
N LEU A 6 -9.47 25.59 5.21
CA LEU A 6 -10.06 25.00 6.43
C LEU A 6 -11.56 24.76 6.27
N TYR A 7 -12.27 25.66 5.55
CA TYR A 7 -13.70 25.51 5.25
C TYR A 7 -13.99 24.34 4.28
N ILE A 8 -13.10 24.08 3.34
CA ILE A 8 -13.27 22.96 2.39
C ILE A 8 -13.09 21.62 3.11
N ILE A 9 -12.14 21.51 4.02
CA ILE A 9 -11.93 20.30 4.83
C ILE A 9 -13.10 20.09 5.80
N CYS A 10 -13.63 21.12 6.43
CA CYS A 10 -14.82 21.03 7.27
C CYS A 10 -16.10 20.73 6.48
N LEU A 11 -16.24 21.18 5.23
CA LEU A 11 -17.40 20.88 4.40
C LEU A 11 -17.40 19.43 3.89
N MET A 12 -16.24 18.80 3.69
CA MET A 12 -16.16 17.38 3.33
C MET A 12 -16.51 16.45 4.49
N SER A 13 -16.35 16.88 5.75
CA SER A 13 -16.69 16.08 6.93
C SER A 13 -18.18 16.13 7.31
N PHE A 14 -18.94 17.11 6.82
CA PHE A 14 -20.35 17.29 7.19
C PHE A 14 -21.37 16.58 6.30
N GLN A 15 -20.98 15.96 5.20
CA GLN A 15 -21.93 15.29 4.29
C GLN A 15 -22.32 13.84 4.65
N MET A 16 -21.91 13.32 5.79
CA MET A 16 -22.21 11.93 6.19
C MET A 16 -23.39 11.78 7.17
N TYR A 17 -24.16 12.81 7.45
CA TYR A 17 -25.40 12.64 8.24
C TYR A 17 -26.55 12.19 7.35
N SER A 18 -26.76 10.88 7.28
CA SER A 18 -27.93 10.26 6.65
C SER A 18 -29.18 10.48 7.50
N GLN A 19 -30.15 11.18 6.96
CA GLN A 19 -31.49 11.23 7.51
C GLN A 19 -32.25 9.91 7.24
N THR A 20 -33.00 9.44 8.22
CA THR A 20 -33.83 8.24 8.17
C THR A 20 -35.10 8.48 7.35
N ASP A 21 -35.31 7.69 6.32
CA ASP A 21 -36.59 7.63 5.61
C ASP A 21 -37.03 6.17 5.45
N ASN A 22 -38.30 5.88 5.83
CA ASN A 22 -38.87 4.54 5.97
C ASN A 22 -39.36 3.95 4.64
N SER A 23 -38.45 3.64 3.71
CA SER A 23 -38.85 2.88 2.53
C SER A 23 -38.12 1.53 2.47
N THR A 24 -38.92 0.47 2.54
CA THR A 24 -38.46 -0.94 2.44
C THR A 24 -38.00 -1.29 1.01
N LYS A 25 -37.05 -0.56 0.44
CA LYS A 25 -36.46 -0.95 -0.85
C LYS A 25 -35.26 -1.89 -0.62
N LYS A 26 -35.34 -3.06 -1.26
CA LYS A 26 -34.28 -4.06 -1.29
C LYS A 26 -32.99 -3.44 -1.87
N PHE A 27 -31.93 -3.38 -1.07
CA PHE A 27 -30.65 -2.84 -1.51
C PHE A 27 -29.94 -3.81 -2.43
N THR A 28 -29.66 -3.41 -3.65
CA THR A 28 -28.76 -4.13 -4.54
C THR A 28 -27.42 -3.40 -4.62
N PHE A 29 -26.40 -3.98 -4.00
CA PHE A 29 -25.02 -3.54 -4.21
C PHE A 29 -24.48 -4.16 -5.50
N LYS A 30 -23.83 -3.38 -6.33
CA LYS A 30 -22.94 -3.91 -7.35
C LYS A 30 -21.69 -4.43 -6.67
N LYS A 31 -21.29 -5.64 -7.04
CA LYS A 31 -20.07 -6.27 -6.55
C LYS A 31 -19.05 -6.26 -7.68
N LEU A 32 -17.88 -5.74 -7.42
CA LEU A 32 -16.72 -5.88 -8.28
C LEU A 32 -15.78 -6.89 -7.58
N ASN A 33 -15.64 -8.05 -8.19
CA ASN A 33 -14.63 -9.00 -7.78
C ASN A 33 -13.28 -8.48 -8.27
N ASN A 34 -12.34 -8.37 -7.39
CA ASN A 34 -11.01 -7.89 -7.66
C ASN A 34 -9.99 -8.76 -6.90
N ALA A 35 -8.72 -8.50 -7.07
CA ALA A 35 -7.69 -9.18 -6.32
C ALA A 35 -6.57 -8.21 -5.95
N ILE A 36 -5.94 -8.47 -4.82
CA ILE A 36 -4.73 -7.79 -4.37
C ILE A 36 -3.59 -8.78 -4.56
N ARG A 37 -2.58 -8.40 -5.33
CA ARG A 37 -1.40 -9.20 -5.62
C ARG A 37 -0.17 -8.54 -4.99
N LEU A 38 0.52 -9.29 -4.16
CA LEU A 38 1.81 -8.93 -3.59
C LEU A 38 2.90 -9.67 -4.37
N ASN A 39 3.86 -8.93 -4.92
CA ASN A 39 4.96 -9.46 -5.70
C ASN A 39 6.28 -9.29 -4.96
N TYR A 40 7.17 -10.24 -5.16
CA TYR A 40 8.59 -10.13 -4.86
C TYR A 40 9.37 -10.40 -6.15
N THR A 41 10.18 -9.44 -6.59
CA THR A 41 10.87 -9.49 -7.88
C THR A 41 12.37 -9.32 -7.66
N LEU A 42 13.16 -10.19 -8.25
CA LEU A 42 14.62 -10.12 -8.27
C LEU A 42 15.08 -9.60 -9.65
N VAL A 43 15.76 -8.47 -9.66
CA VAL A 43 16.25 -7.80 -10.88
C VAL A 43 17.77 -7.83 -10.83
N ASP A 44 18.40 -8.31 -11.91
CA ASP A 44 19.83 -8.19 -12.08
C ASP A 44 20.22 -6.74 -12.38
N MET A 45 21.23 -6.23 -11.69
CA MET A 45 21.64 -4.84 -11.81
C MET A 45 22.80 -4.69 -12.78
N PRO A 46 22.85 -3.59 -13.56
CA PRO A 46 23.90 -3.35 -14.54
C PRO A 46 25.18 -2.78 -13.87
N SER A 47 25.76 -3.53 -12.95
CA SER A 47 26.96 -3.11 -12.20
C SER A 47 28.18 -2.83 -13.09
N ASP A 48 28.22 -3.44 -14.26
CA ASP A 48 29.24 -3.20 -15.28
C ASP A 48 29.12 -1.84 -15.99
N LYS A 49 27.99 -1.17 -15.86
CA LYS A 49 27.70 0.11 -16.54
C LYS A 49 27.89 1.35 -15.66
N VAL A 50 28.27 1.16 -14.40
CA VAL A 50 28.50 2.26 -13.45
C VAL A 50 29.93 2.24 -12.92
N THR A 51 30.43 3.42 -12.56
CA THR A 51 31.80 3.59 -12.07
C THR A 51 31.93 3.46 -10.56
N TYR A 52 30.83 3.27 -9.85
CA TYR A 52 30.78 3.08 -8.40
C TYR A 52 30.31 1.66 -8.09
N ASP A 53 30.62 1.22 -6.89
CA ASP A 53 30.22 -0.09 -6.41
C ASP A 53 28.68 -0.16 -6.32
N LEU A 54 28.12 -1.19 -6.94
CA LEU A 54 26.68 -1.43 -7.02
C LEU A 54 26.41 -2.91 -6.79
N GLU A 55 25.47 -3.22 -5.91
CA GLU A 55 25.04 -4.59 -5.71
C GLU A 55 24.57 -5.22 -7.06
N SER A 56 24.93 -6.49 -7.28
CA SER A 56 24.61 -7.19 -8.52
C SER A 56 23.12 -7.46 -8.72
N LYS A 57 22.33 -7.41 -7.64
CA LYS A 57 20.88 -7.68 -7.65
C LYS A 57 20.12 -6.65 -6.84
N MET A 58 18.93 -6.32 -7.31
CA MET A 58 17.94 -5.51 -6.62
C MET A 58 16.70 -6.34 -6.36
N SER A 59 16.13 -6.25 -5.18
CA SER A 59 14.83 -6.83 -4.85
C SER A 59 13.77 -5.75 -4.82
N LEU A 60 12.64 -6.01 -5.49
CA LEU A 60 11.47 -5.15 -5.48
C LEU A 60 10.32 -5.86 -4.75
N ILE A 61 9.63 -5.13 -3.88
CA ILE A 61 8.29 -5.50 -3.42
C ILE A 61 7.28 -4.72 -4.24
N GLY A 62 6.26 -5.42 -4.75
CA GLY A 62 5.18 -4.84 -5.53
C GLY A 62 3.82 -5.12 -4.93
N LEU A 63 2.93 -4.14 -5.00
CA LEU A 63 1.52 -4.26 -4.67
C LEU A 63 0.69 -3.90 -5.90
N ASN A 64 -0.11 -4.85 -6.38
CA ASN A 64 -0.98 -4.66 -7.53
C ASN A 64 -2.44 -4.89 -7.13
N TYR A 65 -3.30 -4.00 -7.59
CA TYR A 65 -4.74 -4.12 -7.48
C TYR A 65 -5.33 -4.51 -8.83
N ASN A 66 -5.81 -5.76 -8.94
CA ASN A 66 -6.27 -6.36 -10.17
C ASN A 66 -7.79 -6.32 -10.27
N ILE A 67 -8.32 -5.76 -11.35
CA ILE A 67 -9.75 -5.63 -11.65
C ILE A 67 -10.05 -6.49 -12.89
N PRO A 68 -10.84 -7.58 -12.78
CA PRO A 68 -11.19 -8.38 -13.95
C PRO A 68 -12.12 -7.59 -14.88
N ILE A 69 -11.76 -7.57 -16.16
CA ILE A 69 -12.59 -7.05 -17.24
C ILE A 69 -13.46 -8.18 -17.81
N THR A 70 -12.84 -9.34 -18.00
CA THR A 70 -13.49 -10.58 -18.42
C THR A 70 -13.05 -11.74 -17.55
N ASN A 71 -13.44 -12.97 -17.88
CA ASN A 71 -13.01 -14.18 -17.17
C ASN A 71 -11.49 -14.48 -17.34
N TRP A 72 -10.83 -13.85 -18.30
CA TRP A 72 -9.44 -14.10 -18.65
C TRP A 72 -8.60 -12.82 -18.78
N LEU A 73 -9.23 -11.63 -18.85
CA LEU A 73 -8.57 -10.34 -18.99
C LEU A 73 -8.76 -9.52 -17.73
N TYR A 74 -7.69 -8.92 -17.22
CA TYR A 74 -7.72 -8.00 -16.08
C TYR A 74 -6.89 -6.77 -16.35
N THR A 75 -7.19 -5.70 -15.64
CA THR A 75 -6.42 -4.46 -15.59
C THR A 75 -6.26 -4.03 -14.14
N GLY A 76 -5.47 -3.01 -13.90
CA GLY A 76 -5.34 -2.46 -12.55
C GLY A 76 -4.26 -1.41 -12.43
N ALA A 77 -3.96 -1.08 -11.18
CA ALA A 77 -2.87 -0.22 -10.81
C ALA A 77 -1.90 -0.97 -9.91
N GLY A 78 -0.64 -0.60 -9.96
CA GLY A 78 0.39 -1.25 -9.16
C GLY A 78 1.53 -0.30 -8.82
N MET A 79 2.20 -0.64 -7.75
CA MET A 79 3.39 0.04 -7.28
C MET A 79 4.48 -0.99 -7.01
N HIS A 80 5.73 -0.59 -7.19
CA HIS A 80 6.88 -1.40 -6.83
C HIS A 80 7.92 -0.51 -6.15
N THR A 81 8.60 -1.05 -5.15
CA THR A 81 9.64 -0.34 -4.41
C THR A 81 10.84 -1.24 -4.16
N ALA A 82 12.03 -0.68 -4.26
CA ALA A 82 13.26 -1.41 -3.95
C ALA A 82 13.43 -1.57 -2.44
N ILE A 83 13.89 -2.76 -2.04
CA ILE A 83 14.23 -3.09 -0.66
C ILE A 83 15.67 -3.55 -0.48
N THR A 84 16.38 -3.83 -1.59
CA THR A 84 17.82 -4.14 -1.66
C THR A 84 18.42 -3.57 -2.95
N GLY A 85 19.73 -3.65 -3.11
CA GLY A 85 20.41 -3.32 -4.37
C GLY A 85 20.91 -1.89 -4.45
N ASP A 86 21.19 -1.22 -3.33
CA ASP A 86 21.67 0.18 -3.25
C ASP A 86 20.77 1.19 -3.99
N GLN A 87 19.51 0.83 -4.20
CA GLN A 87 18.50 1.66 -4.85
C GLN A 87 17.43 2.14 -3.84
N GLY A 88 17.87 2.52 -2.68
CA GLY A 88 16.98 3.08 -1.65
C GLY A 88 16.13 4.22 -2.21
N GLY A 89 14.81 4.14 -1.97
CA GLY A 89 13.87 5.10 -2.48
C GLY A 89 13.46 4.93 -3.94
N LEU A 90 13.91 3.90 -4.63
CA LEU A 90 13.31 3.56 -5.92
C LEU A 90 11.87 3.11 -5.70
N PHE A 91 10.98 3.88 -6.28
CA PHE A 91 9.54 3.67 -6.23
C PHE A 91 8.95 3.85 -7.62
N THR A 92 8.06 2.95 -8.02
CA THR A 92 7.32 3.05 -9.27
C THR A 92 5.83 2.93 -9.02
N LEU A 93 5.04 3.68 -9.79
CA LEU A 93 3.59 3.62 -9.81
C LEU A 93 3.13 3.55 -11.26
N GLY A 94 2.15 2.72 -11.55
CA GLY A 94 1.62 2.62 -12.90
C GLY A 94 0.35 1.81 -12.99
N VAL A 95 -0.04 1.56 -14.23
CA VAL A 95 -1.18 0.73 -14.59
C VAL A 95 -0.72 -0.53 -15.29
N HIS A 96 -1.53 -1.57 -15.24
CA HIS A 96 -1.20 -2.82 -15.93
C HIS A 96 -2.42 -3.42 -16.62
N LEU A 97 -2.13 -4.17 -17.65
CA LEU A 97 -3.08 -5.02 -18.36
C LEU A 97 -2.54 -6.44 -18.38
N GLY A 98 -3.39 -7.40 -18.10
CA GLY A 98 -2.97 -8.79 -18.03
C GLY A 98 -4.02 -9.78 -18.45
N ILE A 99 -3.57 -10.98 -18.78
CA ILE A 99 -4.40 -12.12 -19.10
C ILE A 99 -4.14 -13.22 -18.07
N ASN A 100 -5.21 -13.91 -17.67
CA ASN A 100 -5.15 -15.02 -16.75
C ASN A 100 -6.05 -16.12 -17.27
N LYS A 101 -5.50 -17.11 -17.96
CA LYS A 101 -6.21 -18.16 -18.66
C LYS A 101 -5.99 -19.52 -18.01
N LYS A 102 -7.07 -20.22 -17.69
CA LYS A 102 -7.00 -21.58 -17.15
C LYS A 102 -6.34 -22.53 -18.14
N LEU A 103 -5.34 -23.26 -17.70
CA LEU A 103 -4.66 -24.32 -18.45
C LEU A 103 -5.20 -25.70 -18.06
N TYR A 104 -5.16 -25.99 -16.75
CA TYR A 104 -5.57 -27.29 -16.22
C TYR A 104 -5.99 -27.13 -14.75
N GLU A 105 -7.08 -27.76 -14.32
CA GLU A 105 -7.60 -27.71 -12.94
C GLU A 105 -7.42 -26.36 -12.23
N ASN A 106 -6.41 -26.25 -11.39
CA ASN A 106 -6.05 -25.07 -10.61
C ASN A 106 -4.87 -24.29 -11.20
N LEU A 107 -4.30 -24.73 -12.32
CA LEU A 107 -3.17 -24.12 -12.98
C LEU A 107 -3.64 -23.15 -14.06
N TYR A 108 -3.11 -21.92 -14.03
CA TYR A 108 -3.43 -20.85 -14.94
C TYR A 108 -2.16 -20.30 -15.57
N PHE A 109 -2.26 -19.93 -16.82
CA PHE A 109 -1.31 -19.06 -17.50
C PHE A 109 -1.60 -17.63 -17.07
N ASP A 110 -0.57 -16.88 -16.68
CA ASP A 110 -0.67 -15.48 -16.31
C ASP A 110 0.37 -14.68 -17.07
N ALA A 111 -0.04 -13.61 -17.74
CA ALA A 111 0.86 -12.68 -18.39
C ALA A 111 0.34 -11.27 -18.23
N ASN A 112 1.21 -10.32 -17.98
CA ASN A 112 0.83 -8.93 -17.83
C ASN A 112 1.92 -7.98 -18.33
N ILE A 113 1.50 -6.76 -18.58
CA ILE A 113 2.39 -5.65 -18.90
C ILE A 113 2.04 -4.48 -17.97
N HIS A 114 3.03 -4.02 -17.22
CA HIS A 114 2.92 -2.83 -16.38
C HIS A 114 3.61 -1.66 -17.06
N PHE A 115 2.94 -0.53 -17.09
CA PHE A 115 3.44 0.72 -17.63
C PHE A 115 3.25 1.83 -16.60
N GLY A 116 4.31 2.60 -16.34
CA GLY A 116 4.22 3.65 -15.33
C GLY A 116 5.44 4.56 -15.29
N GLY A 117 5.58 5.20 -14.17
CA GLY A 117 6.71 6.06 -13.87
C GLY A 117 7.21 5.81 -12.46
N GLY A 118 8.45 6.20 -12.22
CA GLY A 118 9.06 6.07 -10.91
C GLY A 118 10.29 6.94 -10.77
N GLY A 119 10.79 6.97 -9.56
CA GLY A 119 11.99 7.71 -9.22
C GLY A 119 12.69 7.05 -8.07
N GLY A 120 13.85 7.54 -7.72
CA GLY A 120 14.65 7.06 -6.62
C GLY A 120 16.03 7.65 -6.65
N TYR A 121 16.79 7.27 -5.66
CA TYR A 121 18.18 7.68 -5.52
C TYR A 121 19.02 7.18 -6.69
N ARG A 122 19.95 8.02 -7.10
CA ARG A 122 20.83 7.83 -8.26
C ARG A 122 20.06 7.78 -9.58
N SER A 123 20.63 8.34 -10.61
CA SER A 123 20.01 8.50 -11.94
C SER A 123 19.92 7.21 -12.76
N LEU A 124 19.90 6.03 -12.12
CA LEU A 124 19.83 4.74 -12.81
C LEU A 124 18.52 4.56 -13.58
N VAL A 125 17.45 5.20 -13.12
CA VAL A 125 16.15 5.21 -13.80
C VAL A 125 15.93 6.44 -14.69
N ASN A 126 16.80 7.43 -14.58
CA ASN A 126 16.79 8.70 -15.30
C ASN A 126 15.38 9.33 -15.34
N GLY A 127 14.71 9.38 -16.49
CA GLY A 127 13.35 9.94 -16.62
C GLY A 127 12.24 9.13 -15.96
N GLY A 128 12.54 7.95 -15.38
CA GLY A 128 11.64 7.18 -14.56
C GLY A 128 10.55 6.38 -15.27
N GLY A 129 10.37 6.57 -16.58
CA GLY A 129 9.37 5.79 -17.33
C GLY A 129 9.73 4.30 -17.35
N ILE A 130 8.80 3.43 -16.91
CA ILE A 130 9.00 1.99 -16.80
C ILE A 130 8.01 1.20 -17.66
N LEU A 131 8.51 0.17 -18.31
CA LEU A 131 7.73 -0.91 -18.94
C LEU A 131 8.18 -2.23 -18.32
N TYR A 132 7.22 -3.02 -17.83
CA TYR A 132 7.51 -4.26 -17.14
C TYR A 132 6.56 -5.38 -17.61
N PRO A 133 6.88 -6.03 -18.76
CA PRO A 133 6.18 -7.23 -19.21
C PRO A 133 6.56 -8.46 -18.37
N ASN A 134 5.58 -9.32 -18.09
CA ASN A 134 5.71 -10.55 -17.33
C ASN A 134 4.91 -11.69 -17.96
N ILE A 135 5.44 -12.90 -17.88
CA ILE A 135 4.77 -14.13 -18.28
C ILE A 135 5.05 -15.24 -17.25
N GLY A 136 4.08 -16.04 -16.92
CA GLY A 136 4.28 -17.07 -15.93
C GLY A 136 3.08 -17.99 -15.69
N LEU A 137 3.13 -18.64 -14.54
CA LEU A 137 2.12 -19.58 -14.10
C LEU A 137 1.57 -19.18 -12.74
N GLN A 138 0.27 -19.38 -12.56
CA GLN A 138 -0.45 -19.15 -11.32
C GLN A 138 -1.18 -20.43 -10.91
N TYR A 139 -1.02 -20.82 -9.67
CA TYR A 139 -1.79 -21.90 -9.05
C TYR A 139 -2.84 -21.30 -8.10
N LYS A 140 -4.11 -21.59 -8.34
CA LYS A 140 -5.24 -21.09 -7.53
C LYS A 140 -5.74 -22.18 -6.60
N LYS A 141 -5.78 -21.88 -5.30
CA LYS A 141 -6.32 -22.79 -4.29
C LYS A 141 -7.22 -22.03 -3.34
N ASN A 142 -8.53 -22.32 -3.39
CA ASN A 142 -9.53 -21.66 -2.56
C ASN A 142 -9.48 -20.12 -2.70
N ASN A 143 -9.10 -19.43 -1.60
CA ASN A 143 -9.05 -17.97 -1.50
C ASN A 143 -7.65 -17.40 -1.72
N TYR A 144 -6.68 -18.19 -2.17
CA TYR A 144 -5.30 -17.74 -2.41
C TYR A 144 -4.82 -18.24 -3.76
N SER A 145 -3.95 -17.48 -4.36
CA SER A 145 -3.23 -17.90 -5.55
C SER A 145 -1.76 -17.60 -5.36
N PHE A 146 -0.92 -18.48 -5.89
CA PHE A 146 0.52 -18.33 -5.88
C PHE A 146 1.00 -18.40 -7.32
N GLY A 147 2.04 -17.66 -7.65
CA GLY A 147 2.58 -17.73 -8.98
C GLY A 147 4.04 -17.36 -9.04
N VAL A 148 4.62 -17.75 -10.17
CA VAL A 148 5.97 -17.38 -10.57
C VAL A 148 5.89 -16.81 -11.98
N GLN A 149 6.59 -15.72 -12.20
CA GLN A 149 6.65 -15.03 -13.49
C GLN A 149 8.11 -14.78 -13.86
N TYR A 150 8.38 -14.83 -15.13
CA TYR A 150 9.59 -14.30 -15.77
C TYR A 150 9.22 -13.02 -16.50
N GLY A 151 10.04 -11.99 -16.39
CA GLY A 151 9.76 -10.72 -16.99
C GLY A 151 11.01 -9.89 -17.25
N GLN A 152 10.81 -8.67 -17.72
CA GLN A 152 11.89 -7.72 -17.95
C GLN A 152 11.51 -6.35 -17.39
N VAL A 153 12.26 -5.88 -16.39
CA VAL A 153 12.17 -4.49 -15.93
C VAL A 153 12.97 -3.62 -16.89
N ASN A 154 12.30 -2.65 -17.50
CA ASN A 154 12.88 -1.76 -18.48
C ASN A 154 12.53 -0.30 -18.15
N PHE A 155 13.51 0.47 -17.70
CA PHE A 155 13.40 1.92 -17.59
C PHE A 155 13.86 2.54 -18.92
N PHE A 156 12.94 3.19 -19.64
CA PHE A 156 13.16 3.63 -21.03
C PHE A 156 14.42 4.46 -21.25
N THR A 157 14.70 5.37 -20.32
CA THR A 157 15.85 6.29 -20.40
C THR A 157 16.91 5.98 -19.36
N GLY A 158 16.64 5.01 -18.48
CA GLY A 158 17.57 4.54 -17.46
C GLY A 158 18.46 3.42 -17.96
N ILE A 159 19.41 3.01 -17.11
CA ILE A 159 20.34 1.91 -17.43
C ILE A 159 19.80 0.56 -16.96
N ILE A 160 18.78 0.53 -16.11
CA ILE A 160 18.15 -0.72 -15.65
C ILE A 160 17.27 -1.26 -16.77
N LYS A 161 17.71 -2.34 -17.39
CA LYS A 161 17.01 -3.03 -18.47
C LYS A 161 17.37 -4.50 -18.42
N ASN A 162 16.81 -5.21 -17.46
CA ASN A 162 17.23 -6.56 -17.14
C ASN A 162 16.05 -7.50 -16.94
N ASP A 163 16.31 -8.76 -17.21
CA ASP A 163 15.39 -9.85 -16.96
C ASP A 163 15.25 -10.09 -15.45
N ASN A 164 14.14 -10.69 -15.08
CA ASN A 164 13.85 -10.93 -13.67
C ASN A 164 12.97 -12.17 -13.49
N ILE A 165 13.01 -12.68 -12.26
CA ILE A 165 12.07 -13.66 -11.78
C ILE A 165 11.25 -13.00 -10.67
N SER A 166 9.95 -13.18 -10.72
CA SER A 166 8.99 -12.64 -9.76
C SER A 166 8.14 -13.77 -9.16
N PHE A 167 7.96 -13.71 -7.86
CA PHE A 167 7.02 -14.56 -7.13
C PHE A 167 5.87 -13.71 -6.66
N PHE A 168 4.65 -14.25 -6.66
CA PHE A 168 3.52 -13.49 -6.15
C PHE A 168 2.53 -14.34 -5.36
N ILE A 169 1.83 -13.64 -4.48
CA ILE A 169 0.64 -14.13 -3.78
C ILE A 169 -0.50 -13.20 -4.17
N GLU A 170 -1.63 -13.78 -4.56
CA GLU A 170 -2.82 -13.01 -4.91
C GLU A 170 -4.00 -13.44 -4.03
N ILE A 171 -4.69 -12.45 -3.46
CA ILE A 171 -5.83 -12.63 -2.55
C ILE A 171 -7.04 -12.00 -3.21
N PRO A 172 -8.14 -12.76 -3.43
CA PRO A 172 -9.37 -12.20 -3.96
C PRO A 172 -9.97 -11.20 -2.96
N SER A 173 -10.49 -10.13 -3.49
CA SER A 173 -11.16 -9.07 -2.77
C SER A 173 -12.48 -8.74 -3.44
N VAL A 174 -13.42 -8.14 -2.73
CA VAL A 174 -14.71 -7.74 -3.27
C VAL A 174 -15.02 -6.30 -2.88
N LEU A 175 -15.09 -5.43 -3.86
CA LEU A 175 -15.55 -4.08 -3.67
C LEU A 175 -17.08 -4.04 -3.88
N LYS A 176 -17.81 -3.60 -2.86
CA LYS A 176 -19.26 -3.38 -2.94
C LYS A 176 -19.51 -1.89 -3.12
N PHE A 177 -20.22 -1.52 -4.16
CA PHE A 177 -20.52 -0.11 -4.44
C PHE A 177 -21.93 0.06 -4.98
N LYS A 178 -22.45 1.28 -4.94
CA LYS A 178 -23.70 1.68 -5.55
C LYS A 178 -23.44 2.49 -6.82
N SER A 179 -24.42 2.49 -7.73
CA SER A 179 -24.38 3.40 -8.87
C SER A 179 -24.52 4.85 -8.39
N TYR A 180 -23.90 5.79 -9.12
CA TYR A 180 -23.98 7.21 -8.82
C TYR A 180 -25.43 7.73 -8.73
N SER A 181 -26.31 7.23 -9.61
CA SER A 181 -27.74 7.58 -9.61
C SER A 181 -28.49 7.13 -8.35
N GLU A 182 -27.97 6.15 -7.62
CA GLU A 182 -28.54 5.68 -6.36
C GLU A 182 -27.88 6.33 -5.13
N ALA A 183 -26.68 6.92 -5.28
CA ALA A 183 -25.96 7.55 -4.20
C ALA A 183 -26.70 8.77 -3.59
N GLN A 184 -27.59 9.40 -4.34
CA GLN A 184 -28.40 10.54 -3.90
C GLN A 184 -29.72 10.13 -3.22
N LYS A 185 -30.08 8.84 -3.23
CA LYS A 185 -31.30 8.35 -2.59
C LYS A 185 -31.02 8.04 -1.11
N LYS A 186 -31.89 8.52 -0.23
CA LYS A 186 -31.86 8.20 1.20
C LYS A 186 -32.31 6.75 1.42
N PHE A 187 -31.61 6.00 2.26
CA PHE A 187 -31.91 4.59 2.52
C PHE A 187 -31.91 4.31 4.02
N THR A 188 -32.91 3.58 4.48
CA THR A 188 -32.95 3.01 5.83
C THR A 188 -32.49 1.55 5.78
N ILE A 189 -31.55 1.19 6.64
CA ILE A 189 -31.14 -0.20 6.81
C ILE A 189 -32.12 -0.84 7.81
N ASN A 190 -32.86 -1.81 7.36
CA ASN A 190 -33.76 -2.55 8.22
C ASN A 190 -32.93 -3.45 9.18
N GLU A 191 -33.11 -3.27 10.49
CA GLU A 191 -32.32 -3.99 11.51
C GLU A 191 -32.46 -5.52 11.44
N SER A 192 -33.59 -6.03 10.95
CA SER A 192 -33.78 -7.46 10.71
C SER A 192 -32.84 -8.04 9.63
N LEU A 193 -32.29 -7.22 8.74
CA LEU A 193 -31.27 -7.64 7.77
C LEU A 193 -29.86 -7.66 8.36
N LYS A 194 -29.62 -6.93 9.44
CA LYS A 194 -28.34 -6.97 10.18
C LYS A 194 -28.11 -8.33 10.81
N GLU A 195 -29.11 -8.92 11.44
CA GLU A 195 -28.97 -10.21 12.12
C GLU A 195 -28.76 -11.40 11.19
N LYS A 196 -29.36 -11.42 10.01
CA LYS A 196 -29.19 -12.50 9.03
C LYS A 196 -27.86 -12.42 8.24
N SER A 197 -27.31 -11.23 8.06
CA SER A 197 -25.99 -11.05 7.42
C SER A 197 -24.81 -11.28 8.37
N LEU A 198 -25.05 -11.27 9.67
CA LEU A 198 -24.05 -11.48 10.72
C LEU A 198 -23.66 -12.96 10.92
N LYS A 199 -24.38 -13.92 10.32
CA LYS A 199 -24.06 -15.35 10.40
C LYS A 199 -22.95 -15.83 9.47
N GLN A 200 -22.53 -15.02 8.50
CA GLN A 200 -21.23 -15.19 7.86
C GLN A 200 -20.28 -14.19 8.51
N PRO A 201 -19.12 -14.62 8.99
CA PRO A 201 -18.14 -13.69 9.54
C PRO A 201 -17.80 -12.71 8.43
N ALA A 202 -18.43 -11.53 8.47
CA ALA A 202 -18.05 -10.45 7.61
C ALA A 202 -16.58 -10.20 7.90
N VAL A 203 -15.72 -10.37 6.89
CA VAL A 203 -14.31 -10.04 7.03
C VAL A 203 -14.25 -8.57 7.44
N LYS A 204 -13.98 -8.34 8.70
CA LYS A 204 -13.87 -6.99 9.23
C LYS A 204 -12.66 -6.36 8.56
N SER A 205 -12.86 -5.23 7.92
CA SER A 205 -11.79 -4.41 7.38
C SER A 205 -11.91 -2.99 7.93
N VAL A 206 -10.78 -2.33 8.08
CA VAL A 206 -10.69 -0.93 8.48
C VAL A 206 -9.87 -0.21 7.44
N GLN A 207 -10.32 0.99 7.06
CA GLN A 207 -9.59 1.91 6.19
C GLN A 207 -9.34 3.17 7.00
N GLN A 208 -8.10 3.63 7.02
CA GLN A 208 -7.69 4.82 7.77
C GLN A 208 -6.99 5.78 6.81
N VAL A 209 -7.29 7.07 6.98
CA VAL A 209 -6.42 8.14 6.49
C VAL A 209 -5.57 8.55 7.69
N THR A 210 -4.27 8.59 7.51
CA THR A 210 -3.30 8.88 8.57
C THR A 210 -2.66 10.24 8.38
N PHE A 211 -2.35 10.89 9.49
CA PHE A 211 -1.51 12.07 9.55
C PHE A 211 -0.38 11.74 10.50
N ASP A 212 0.78 11.44 9.95
CA ASP A 212 1.91 10.96 10.69
C ASP A 212 3.01 12.01 10.79
N PHE A 213 3.64 12.07 11.96
CA PHE A 213 4.76 12.95 12.25
C PHE A 213 5.95 12.08 12.61
N LEU A 214 7.02 12.18 11.83
CA LEU A 214 8.27 11.53 12.11
C LEU A 214 9.23 12.52 12.75
N TYR A 215 9.76 12.15 13.89
CA TYR A 215 10.76 12.90 14.66
C TYR A 215 12.12 12.20 14.53
N PRO A 216 12.96 12.61 13.57
CA PRO A 216 14.25 11.98 13.35
C PRO A 216 15.13 12.01 14.58
N VAL A 217 15.81 10.90 14.85
CA VAL A 217 16.70 10.74 16.01
C VAL A 217 18.01 10.08 15.61
N GLY A 218 18.94 9.97 16.55
CA GLY A 218 20.16 9.22 16.37
C GLY A 218 20.99 9.67 15.18
N ASN A 219 21.35 8.71 14.35
CA ASN A 219 22.20 8.94 13.17
C ASN A 219 21.51 9.71 12.06
N SER A 220 20.17 9.67 11.98
CA SER A 220 19.41 10.49 11.02
C SER A 220 19.77 11.97 11.08
N ARG A 221 20.18 12.46 12.24
CA ARG A 221 20.54 13.86 12.47
C ARG A 221 22.02 14.17 12.19
N LYS A 222 22.86 13.16 12.10
CA LYS A 222 24.32 13.33 12.07
C LYS A 222 24.94 13.12 10.71
N ASP A 223 24.36 12.22 9.91
CA ASP A 223 24.99 11.79 8.67
C ASP A 223 24.55 12.63 7.50
N ALA A 224 25.45 13.54 7.10
CA ALA A 224 25.50 14.03 5.75
C ALA A 224 26.48 13.15 4.96
N THR A 225 25.99 12.12 4.27
CA THR A 225 26.74 11.64 3.13
C THR A 225 26.68 12.72 2.04
N GLN A 226 27.63 12.74 1.11
CA GLN A 226 27.78 13.83 0.12
C GLN A 226 26.48 14.17 -0.64
N ASP A 227 25.54 13.23 -0.68
CA ASP A 227 24.28 13.31 -1.44
C ASP A 227 23.03 13.52 -0.56
N TYR A 228 23.15 13.40 0.76
CA TYR A 228 22.03 13.49 1.70
C TYR A 228 22.32 14.50 2.82
N ALA A 229 21.41 15.43 2.99
CA ALA A 229 21.45 16.33 4.12
C ALA A 229 20.98 15.61 5.41
N PRO A 230 21.52 15.97 6.58
CA PRO A 230 20.97 15.53 7.85
C PRO A 230 19.49 15.83 7.95
N VAL A 231 18.72 14.92 8.54
CA VAL A 231 17.30 15.10 8.74
C VAL A 231 17.05 15.65 10.13
N ASP A 232 16.98 16.97 10.25
CA ASP A 232 16.81 17.66 11.54
C ASP A 232 15.37 18.01 11.84
N ASN A 233 14.54 18.13 10.80
CA ASN A 233 13.18 18.59 10.90
C ASN A 233 12.20 17.43 11.08
N THR A 234 11.10 17.73 11.77
CA THR A 234 9.95 16.84 11.79
C THR A 234 9.37 16.70 10.39
N LEU A 235 9.20 15.46 9.95
CA LEU A 235 8.55 15.14 8.69
C LEU A 235 7.05 14.98 8.95
N SER A 236 6.23 15.65 8.16
CA SER A 236 4.77 15.54 8.25
C SER A 236 4.25 14.79 7.03
N LEU A 237 3.55 13.71 7.27
CA LEU A 237 3.11 12.74 6.29
C LEU A 237 1.58 12.68 6.25
N LEU A 238 1.04 12.42 5.09
CA LEU A 238 -0.33 12.04 4.86
C LEU A 238 -0.33 10.64 4.26
N GLY A 239 -1.10 9.74 4.84
CA GLY A 239 -1.08 8.35 4.42
C GLY A 239 -2.44 7.68 4.42
N PHE A 240 -2.36 6.42 4.07
CA PHE A 240 -3.49 5.52 4.03
C PHE A 240 -3.10 4.16 4.59
N GLU A 241 -3.95 3.61 5.45
CA GLU A 241 -3.81 2.25 5.97
C GLU A 241 -5.08 1.43 5.69
N TYR A 242 -4.88 0.22 5.18
CA TYR A 242 -5.92 -0.79 5.03
C TYR A 242 -5.61 -1.97 5.93
N GLN A 243 -6.52 -2.28 6.85
CA GLN A 243 -6.45 -3.43 7.75
C GLN A 243 -7.48 -4.48 7.35
N ARG A 244 -7.07 -5.75 7.32
CA ARG A 244 -7.95 -6.90 7.16
C ARG A 244 -7.82 -7.84 8.34
N TYR A 245 -8.90 -8.02 9.06
CA TYR A 245 -8.94 -8.89 10.23
C TYR A 245 -8.95 -10.36 9.82
N LEU A 246 -8.04 -11.14 10.38
CA LEU A 246 -7.94 -12.59 10.23
C LEU A 246 -8.71 -13.31 11.33
N SER A 247 -8.83 -12.68 12.50
CA SER A 247 -9.60 -13.11 13.65
C SER A 247 -10.30 -11.91 14.30
N GLU A 248 -10.94 -12.11 15.45
CA GLU A 248 -11.57 -11.01 16.19
C GLU A 248 -10.57 -9.90 16.56
N ASN A 249 -9.34 -10.26 16.88
CA ASN A 249 -8.32 -9.33 17.38
C ASN A 249 -7.12 -9.17 16.46
N THR A 250 -6.79 -10.16 15.62
CA THR A 250 -5.58 -10.14 14.78
C THR A 250 -5.91 -9.68 13.36
N PHE A 251 -5.08 -8.80 12.81
CA PHE A 251 -5.23 -8.28 11.46
C PHE A 251 -3.88 -8.21 10.74
N VAL A 252 -3.94 -8.26 9.42
CA VAL A 252 -2.85 -7.85 8.53
C VAL A 252 -3.17 -6.47 8.00
N TYR A 253 -2.12 -5.69 7.68
CA TYR A 253 -2.32 -4.36 7.15
C TYR A 253 -1.31 -3.99 6.06
N VAL A 254 -1.73 -3.03 5.26
CA VAL A 254 -0.88 -2.28 4.33
C VAL A 254 -0.99 -0.81 4.72
N HIS A 255 0.15 -0.16 4.88
CA HIS A 255 0.26 1.24 5.23
C HIS A 255 1.21 1.93 4.26
N THR A 256 0.88 3.13 3.83
CA THR A 256 1.75 3.96 2.98
C THR A 256 1.56 5.42 3.32
N ASP A 257 2.67 6.12 3.38
CA ASP A 257 2.71 7.56 3.66
C ASP A 257 3.48 8.32 2.58
N ALA A 258 3.05 9.55 2.35
CA ALA A 258 3.74 10.51 1.52
C ALA A 258 3.95 11.82 2.28
N MET A 259 5.16 12.32 2.28
CA MET A 259 5.52 13.55 2.97
C MET A 259 4.93 14.78 2.25
N TYR A 260 4.28 15.65 3.00
CA TYR A 260 3.81 16.94 2.52
C TYR A 260 4.60 18.13 3.11
N LYS A 261 5.40 17.89 4.16
CA LYS A 261 6.22 18.93 4.80
C LYS A 261 7.41 18.28 5.49
N GLY A 262 8.62 18.87 5.36
CA GLY A 262 9.81 18.45 6.06
C GLY A 262 11.09 18.58 5.24
N LEU A 263 11.22 17.86 4.14
CA LEU A 263 12.41 17.83 3.29
C LEU A 263 12.10 18.29 1.86
N VAL A 264 13.09 18.83 1.20
CA VAL A 264 13.06 19.04 -0.25
C VAL A 264 13.25 17.67 -0.93
N ALA A 265 12.49 17.41 -2.01
CA ALA A 265 12.48 16.17 -2.79
C ALA A 265 11.78 14.95 -2.16
N GLY A 266 11.02 15.16 -1.10
CA GLY A 266 10.03 14.20 -0.62
C GLY A 266 10.57 13.00 0.14
N PHE A 267 9.63 12.29 0.73
CA PHE A 267 9.79 11.00 1.38
C PHE A 267 8.49 10.22 1.20
N MET A 268 8.60 8.93 1.01
CA MET A 268 7.47 8.00 0.96
C MET A 268 7.87 6.69 1.63
N ASP A 269 6.88 5.99 2.14
CA ASP A 269 7.04 4.63 2.64
C ASP A 269 5.87 3.73 2.25
N LEU A 270 6.11 2.43 2.38
CA LEU A 270 5.11 1.39 2.18
C LEU A 270 5.44 0.24 3.13
N PHE A 271 4.50 -0.11 3.99
CA PHE A 271 4.63 -1.20 4.95
C PHE A 271 3.57 -2.27 4.74
N PHE A 272 3.98 -3.51 4.94
CA PHE A 272 3.13 -4.67 5.14
C PHE A 272 3.34 -5.17 6.55
N GLY A 273 2.27 -5.48 7.26
CA GLY A 273 2.45 -5.87 8.64
C GLY A 273 1.29 -6.66 9.23
N VAL A 274 1.51 -7.00 10.47
CA VAL A 274 0.54 -7.68 11.31
C VAL A 274 0.27 -6.84 12.55
N GLY A 275 -0.95 -6.92 13.05
CA GLY A 275 -1.34 -6.25 14.27
C GLY A 275 -2.33 -7.05 15.10
N THR A 276 -2.42 -6.70 16.35
CA THR A 276 -3.37 -7.32 17.27
C THR A 276 -3.96 -6.28 18.22
N ASN A 277 -5.26 -6.40 18.47
CA ASN A 277 -5.94 -5.69 19.54
C ASN A 277 -5.79 -6.50 20.83
N PHE A 278 -4.97 -6.04 21.75
CA PHE A 278 -4.79 -6.71 23.05
C PHE A 278 -5.85 -6.29 24.09
N ILE A 279 -6.51 -5.15 23.88
CA ILE A 279 -7.72 -4.75 24.60
C ILE A 279 -8.76 -4.33 23.58
N SER A 280 -9.94 -4.92 23.66
CA SER A 280 -11.06 -4.55 22.80
C SER A 280 -12.32 -4.34 23.63
N SER A 281 -12.87 -3.15 23.56
CA SER A 281 -14.11 -2.78 24.21
C SER A 281 -15.12 -2.19 23.20
N LYS A 282 -16.32 -1.85 23.69
CA LYS A 282 -17.34 -1.22 22.85
C LYS A 282 -16.89 0.11 22.27
N LYS A 283 -16.04 0.86 22.97
CA LYS A 283 -15.63 2.23 22.57
C LYS A 283 -14.15 2.35 22.21
N ILE A 284 -13.30 1.53 22.81
CA ILE A 284 -11.85 1.67 22.70
C ILE A 284 -11.24 0.31 22.36
N ASN A 285 -10.30 0.30 21.42
CA ASN A 285 -9.37 -0.81 21.21
C ASN A 285 -7.95 -0.29 21.46
N LEU A 286 -7.15 -1.04 22.19
CA LEU A 286 -5.70 -0.82 22.24
C LEU A 286 -5.05 -1.86 21.36
N PHE A 287 -4.14 -1.42 20.50
CA PHE A 287 -3.49 -2.28 19.51
C PHE A 287 -1.97 -2.17 19.53
N GLY A 288 -1.32 -3.22 19.04
CA GLY A 288 0.08 -3.20 18.64
C GLY A 288 0.21 -3.68 17.21
N LYS A 289 1.11 -3.05 16.44
CA LYS A 289 1.41 -3.38 15.04
C LYS A 289 2.91 -3.53 14.84
N PHE A 290 3.26 -4.39 13.91
CA PHE A 290 4.63 -4.48 13.40
C PHE A 290 4.56 -4.57 11.87
N GLY A 291 5.22 -3.63 11.22
CA GLY A 291 5.37 -3.57 9.77
C GLY A 291 6.80 -3.70 9.34
N ILE A 292 6.98 -4.30 8.19
CA ILE A 292 8.23 -4.28 7.44
C ILE A 292 7.91 -3.81 6.02
N GLY A 293 8.79 -3.04 5.43
CA GLY A 293 8.51 -2.46 4.14
C GLY A 293 9.68 -1.69 3.56
N ALA A 294 9.37 -0.71 2.76
CA ALA A 294 10.36 0.11 2.10
C ALA A 294 10.05 1.59 2.30
N ALA A 295 11.11 2.37 2.43
CA ALA A 295 11.03 3.82 2.48
C ALA A 295 12.10 4.43 1.59
N GLY A 296 11.83 5.66 1.13
CA GLY A 296 12.79 6.36 0.29
C GLY A 296 12.39 7.79 0.00
N GLY A 297 13.22 8.43 -0.82
CA GLY A 297 13.19 9.86 -1.09
C GLY A 297 14.53 10.46 -0.74
N ARG A 298 14.54 11.69 -0.24
CA ARG A 298 15.80 12.38 0.12
C ARG A 298 16.26 12.10 1.57
N ILE A 299 16.09 10.88 2.02
CA ILE A 299 16.70 10.36 3.24
C ILE A 299 17.49 9.12 2.86
N TYR A 300 18.48 8.76 3.66
CA TYR A 300 19.33 7.62 3.37
C TYR A 300 18.79 6.34 4.04
N PRO A 301 17.89 5.62 3.40
CA PRO A 301 17.44 4.32 3.87
C PRO A 301 18.37 3.20 3.39
N GLU A 302 19.53 3.53 2.78
CA GLU A 302 20.47 2.63 2.11
C GLU A 302 19.75 1.74 1.09
N ASN A 303 19.41 0.51 1.45
CA ASN A 303 18.71 -0.42 0.56
C ASN A 303 17.19 -0.20 0.49
N GLY A 304 16.67 0.75 1.28
CA GLY A 304 15.24 1.05 1.35
C GLY A 304 14.45 0.22 2.34
N LEU A 305 14.99 -0.90 2.83
CA LEU A 305 14.27 -1.77 3.77
C LEU A 305 14.12 -1.10 5.12
N THR A 306 12.88 -1.08 5.62
CA THR A 306 12.54 -0.43 6.89
C THR A 306 11.60 -1.28 7.73
N MET A 307 11.58 -1.02 9.04
CA MET A 307 10.64 -1.62 9.97
C MET A 307 9.88 -0.56 10.75
N TYR A 308 8.64 -0.88 11.15
CA TYR A 308 7.75 0.05 11.83
C TYR A 308 6.93 -0.66 12.92
N PRO A 309 7.48 -0.89 14.13
CA PRO A 309 6.71 -1.21 15.31
C PRO A 309 5.90 0.00 15.80
N SER A 310 4.64 -0.19 16.14
CA SER A 310 3.78 0.87 16.68
C SER A 310 2.74 0.32 17.64
N VAL A 311 2.29 1.17 18.56
CA VAL A 311 1.19 0.93 19.49
C VAL A 311 0.22 2.09 19.44
N GLY A 312 -1.05 1.83 19.73
CA GLY A 312 -2.02 2.89 19.68
C GLY A 312 -3.39 2.50 20.24
N ALA A 313 -4.31 3.43 20.08
CA ALA A 313 -5.68 3.30 20.51
C ALA A 313 -6.65 3.77 19.42
N ASP A 314 -7.68 2.95 19.16
CA ASP A 314 -8.82 3.32 18.30
C ASP A 314 -10.00 3.70 19.19
N PHE A 315 -10.59 4.85 18.92
CA PHE A 315 -11.79 5.35 19.56
C PHE A 315 -12.96 5.24 18.60
N LYS A 316 -13.92 4.36 18.91
CA LYS A 316 -15.13 4.18 18.10
C LYS A 316 -16.11 5.33 18.38
N VAL A 317 -16.26 6.25 17.46
CA VAL A 317 -17.22 7.36 17.55
C VAL A 317 -18.60 6.89 17.15
N THR A 318 -18.70 6.09 16.09
CA THR A 318 -19.94 5.44 15.63
C THR A 318 -19.65 3.98 15.28
N ASN A 319 -20.66 3.24 14.82
CA ASN A 319 -20.49 1.87 14.32
C ASN A 319 -19.60 1.77 13.05
N SER A 320 -19.40 2.88 12.34
CA SER A 320 -18.69 2.90 11.05
C SER A 320 -17.54 3.91 11.01
N PHE A 321 -17.40 4.73 12.04
CA PHE A 321 -16.37 5.77 12.10
C PHE A 321 -15.69 5.77 13.46
N GLY A 322 -14.38 5.92 13.46
CA GLY A 322 -13.54 6.03 14.64
C GLY A 322 -12.38 7.00 14.41
N LEU A 323 -11.73 7.33 15.51
CA LEU A 323 -10.47 8.06 15.53
C LEU A 323 -9.39 7.12 16.04
N SER A 324 -8.21 7.20 15.49
CA SER A 324 -7.04 6.45 15.93
C SER A 324 -5.95 7.41 16.37
N ALA A 325 -5.20 7.03 17.40
CA ALA A 325 -3.96 7.70 17.76
C ALA A 325 -2.90 6.62 17.99
N HIS A 326 -1.70 6.85 17.49
CA HIS A 326 -0.62 5.87 17.62
C HIS A 326 0.73 6.55 17.80
N GLY A 327 1.67 5.78 18.31
CA GLY A 327 3.08 6.13 18.38
C GLY A 327 3.92 4.91 18.03
N GLY A 328 5.07 5.14 17.43
CA GLY A 328 5.92 4.07 16.96
C GLY A 328 7.36 4.48 16.76
N TYR A 329 8.08 3.58 16.11
CA TYR A 329 9.49 3.80 15.76
C TYR A 329 9.73 3.30 14.35
N HIS A 330 10.09 4.21 13.47
CA HIS A 330 10.46 3.93 12.09
C HIS A 330 11.99 3.80 12.00
N ARG A 331 12.49 2.70 11.46
CA ARG A 331 13.92 2.45 11.33
C ARG A 331 14.28 1.78 10.01
N SER A 332 15.26 2.35 9.32
CA SER A 332 15.92 1.70 8.18
C SER A 332 16.80 0.54 8.64
N ILE A 333 16.73 -0.57 7.93
CA ILE A 333 17.60 -1.73 8.15
C ILE A 333 18.77 -1.61 7.18
N GLY A 334 19.96 -1.34 7.71
CA GLY A 334 21.15 -1.07 6.91
C GLY A 334 21.41 0.42 6.66
N GLY A 335 20.40 1.28 6.68
CA GLY A 335 20.54 2.73 6.55
C GLY A 335 20.64 3.45 7.89
N THR A 336 20.79 4.77 7.83
CA THR A 336 20.96 5.63 9.01
C THR A 336 19.67 6.26 9.48
N PHE A 337 18.58 6.15 8.69
CA PHE A 337 17.32 6.78 9.03
C PHE A 337 16.59 6.05 10.16
N GLU A 338 16.33 6.81 11.22
CA GLU A 338 15.53 6.39 12.36
C GLU A 338 14.73 7.57 12.92
N ALA A 339 13.47 7.32 13.28
CA ALA A 339 12.56 8.35 13.79
C ALA A 339 11.54 7.76 14.76
N TYR A 340 11.21 8.49 15.82
CA TYR A 340 9.95 8.26 16.53
C TYR A 340 8.80 8.77 15.69
N THR A 341 7.64 8.12 15.83
CA THR A 341 6.43 8.50 15.10
C THR A 341 5.29 8.78 16.05
N ALA A 342 4.42 9.70 15.65
CA ALA A 342 3.13 9.95 16.27
C ALA A 342 2.10 10.25 15.18
N GLY A 343 0.90 9.70 15.29
CA GLY A 343 -0.16 9.90 14.34
C GLY A 343 -1.56 9.81 14.95
#